data_118886fcbddd2466c74e25d7f99b70eb
#
_entry.id   118886fcbddd2466c74e25d7f99b70eb
#
_cell.length_a   1.000
_cell.length_b   1.000
_cell.length_c   1.000
_cell.angle_alpha   90.00
_cell.angle_beta   90.00
_cell.angle_gamma   90.00
#
_symmetry.space_group_name_H-M   'P 1'
#
loop_
_entity.id
_entity.type
_entity.pdbx_description
1 polymer ?
#
loop_
_entity_poly.entity_id
_entity_poly.type
_entity_poly.pdbx_seq_one_letter_code
_entity_poly.pdbx_strand_id
1 'polypeptide(L)'
;MNLNQVERWLKEEPWLENLLRWFLDRLDQPRSRAITRRVKPDTLPALYEFDADTEYRWSLLRSLADDFQLIDIEPQRARPDSPLYDMAQLRLRLEAEPLLRKWLNAPRLDPALAEWQSVVAQQFGNDHPLRHTPVYVQGHAADEIVAAIKHLTNTSDIGLTLRELSARHFWGDSKFLEGREDWLRGTLGMELGNIIQRPLLLTTYAPQGFSHLLFIENQDTFVKAAQLRPRHTALIYSGGFRASATRLGTAAVFSFLPGSDPADFLARWQAPTLGTAFWGDLDFSGMAILASLRQGLPQLEAWQPAYSLMLEHLKAGGGHFPNQAGKELQRDPGATGCAYADALLLPALRQLNR
;
A
#
# COMPACT_ATOMS: atom_id res chain seq x y z
N MET A 1 31.56 3.71 17.73
CA MET A 1 31.69 4.92 18.55
C MET A 1 30.60 4.92 19.61
N ASN A 2 30.90 5.28 20.87
CA ASN A 2 30.12 4.86 22.04
C ASN A 2 29.07 5.94 22.43
N LEU A 3 27.82 5.56 22.72
CA LEU A 3 26.76 6.43 23.26
C LEU A 3 27.25 7.33 24.40
N ASN A 4 28.10 6.81 25.26
CA ASN A 4 28.71 7.53 26.38
C ASN A 4 29.51 8.78 25.96
N GLN A 5 30.00 8.86 24.72
CA GLN A 5 30.77 10.00 24.22
C GLN A 5 29.85 11.17 23.88
N VAL A 6 28.69 10.90 23.27
CA VAL A 6 27.71 11.95 22.93
C VAL A 6 27.06 12.50 24.19
N GLU A 7 26.70 11.64 25.14
CA GLU A 7 26.16 12.09 26.44
C GLU A 7 27.14 13.01 27.18
N ARG A 8 28.44 12.74 27.07
CA ARG A 8 29.47 13.61 27.63
C ARG A 8 29.50 14.96 26.92
N TRP A 9 29.51 14.98 25.57
CA TRP A 9 29.49 16.22 24.80
C TRP A 9 28.28 17.10 25.12
N LEU A 10 27.10 16.50 25.26
CA LEU A 10 25.88 17.26 25.60
C LEU A 10 25.93 17.87 27.00
N LYS A 11 26.65 17.24 27.95
CA LYS A 11 26.85 17.79 29.29
C LYS A 11 27.94 18.88 29.35
N GLU A 12 29.01 18.69 28.61
CA GLU A 12 30.17 19.59 28.60
C GLU A 12 29.94 20.81 27.68
N GLU A 13 29.08 20.67 26.64
CA GLU A 13 28.86 21.69 25.61
C GLU A 13 27.35 22.04 25.47
N PRO A 14 26.80 22.87 26.36
CA PRO A 14 25.37 23.22 26.33
C PRO A 14 24.87 23.83 25.03
N TRP A 15 25.75 24.52 24.29
CA TRP A 15 25.44 25.09 22.98
C TRP A 15 25.11 23.98 21.96
N LEU A 16 25.77 22.84 22.05
CA LEU A 16 25.56 21.69 21.17
C LEU A 16 24.18 21.06 21.46
N GLU A 17 23.86 20.88 22.74
CA GLU A 17 22.51 20.42 23.12
C GLU A 17 21.43 21.37 22.61
N ASN A 18 21.62 22.68 22.75
CA ASN A 18 20.69 23.70 22.25
C ASN A 18 20.53 23.64 20.72
N LEU A 19 21.60 23.40 19.97
CA LEU A 19 21.53 23.21 18.53
C LEU A 19 20.71 21.95 18.16
N LEU A 20 20.97 20.84 18.84
CA LEU A 20 20.25 19.58 18.58
C LEU A 20 18.77 19.69 18.97
N ARG A 21 18.44 20.34 20.07
CA ARG A 21 17.05 20.63 20.47
C ARG A 21 16.37 21.54 19.45
N TRP A 22 17.07 22.55 18.93
CA TRP A 22 16.54 23.40 17.88
C TRP A 22 16.18 22.59 16.61
N PHE A 23 17.00 21.63 16.21
CA PHE A 23 16.68 20.73 15.10
C PHE A 23 15.48 19.87 15.41
N LEU A 24 15.37 19.36 16.63
CA LEU A 24 14.25 18.54 17.08
C LEU A 24 12.92 19.31 17.07
N ASP A 25 12.91 20.53 17.59
CA ASP A 25 11.73 21.41 17.59
C ASP A 25 11.23 21.69 16.17
N ARG A 26 12.15 21.80 15.20
CA ARG A 26 11.79 21.95 13.78
C ARG A 26 11.29 20.67 13.14
N LEU A 27 11.75 19.51 13.61
CA LEU A 27 11.22 18.21 13.19
C LEU A 27 9.76 18.04 13.61
N ASP A 28 9.38 18.53 14.78
CA ASP A 28 8.03 18.36 15.33
C ASP A 28 7.01 19.36 14.76
N GLN A 29 7.45 20.30 13.92
CA GLN A 29 6.57 21.25 13.25
C GLN A 29 6.21 20.78 11.82
N PRO A 30 4.99 21.09 11.31
CA PRO A 30 4.65 20.87 9.91
C PRO A 30 5.64 21.60 8.99
N ARG A 31 6.18 20.91 8.00
CA ARG A 31 7.22 21.48 7.11
C ARG A 31 7.10 21.00 5.66
N SER A 32 7.48 21.88 4.74
CA SER A 32 7.62 21.56 3.32
C SER A 32 9.07 21.70 2.82
N ARG A 33 10.00 22.10 3.69
CA ARG A 33 11.41 22.36 3.32
C ARG A 33 12.38 21.59 4.23
N ALA A 34 13.62 21.42 3.75
CA ALA A 34 14.71 20.87 4.54
C ALA A 34 14.99 21.76 5.77
N ILE A 35 15.35 21.12 6.89
CA ILE A 35 15.71 21.81 8.13
C ILE A 35 17.18 22.22 8.02
N THR A 36 17.41 23.51 7.88
CA THR A 36 18.76 24.07 7.76
C THR A 36 19.00 25.18 8.76
N ARG A 37 20.22 25.28 9.29
CA ARG A 37 20.67 26.36 10.16
C ARG A 37 21.98 26.91 9.66
N ARG A 38 22.06 28.22 9.50
CA ARG A 38 23.30 28.88 9.10
C ARG A 38 24.14 29.21 10.31
N VAL A 39 25.43 28.93 10.24
CA VAL A 39 26.41 29.26 11.28
C VAL A 39 26.75 30.76 11.19
N LYS A 40 26.31 31.51 12.20
CA LYS A 40 26.52 32.94 12.34
C LYS A 40 26.70 33.30 13.83
N PRO A 41 27.22 34.50 14.16
CA PRO A 41 27.35 34.95 15.55
C PRO A 41 26.04 34.92 16.36
N ASP A 42 24.92 35.21 15.73
CA ASP A 42 23.59 35.22 16.34
C ASP A 42 22.95 33.83 16.46
N THR A 43 23.34 32.87 15.61
CA THR A 43 22.75 31.52 15.58
C THR A 43 23.55 30.48 16.32
N LEU A 44 24.88 30.59 16.33
CA LEU A 44 25.83 29.72 16.98
C LEU A 44 27.00 30.54 17.58
N PRO A 45 26.71 31.38 18.60
CA PRO A 45 27.72 32.30 19.18
C PRO A 45 28.97 31.59 19.69
N ALA A 46 28.84 30.35 20.20
CA ALA A 46 29.95 29.57 20.72
C ALA A 46 31.11 29.38 19.73
N LEU A 47 30.88 29.44 18.42
CA LEU A 47 31.92 29.37 17.39
C LEU A 47 32.58 30.73 17.10
N TYR A 48 32.13 31.83 17.70
CA TYR A 48 32.60 33.18 17.47
C TYR A 48 33.16 33.82 18.75
N GLU A 49 33.43 33.02 19.78
CA GLU A 49 34.10 33.47 21.00
C GLU A 49 35.59 33.67 20.80
N PHE A 50 36.16 33.10 19.71
CA PHE A 50 37.56 33.21 19.31
C PHE A 50 38.57 32.83 20.40
N ASP A 51 38.17 31.86 21.24
CA ASP A 51 38.94 31.23 22.29
C ASP A 51 39.71 29.99 21.79
N ALA A 52 40.46 29.34 22.68
CA ALA A 52 41.23 28.12 22.37
C ALA A 52 40.32 26.94 22.01
N ASP A 53 39.01 26.98 22.37
CA ASP A 53 38.06 25.87 22.20
C ASP A 53 37.23 25.97 20.90
N THR A 54 37.36 27.06 20.15
CA THR A 54 36.61 27.28 18.89
C THR A 54 36.88 26.17 17.88
N GLU A 55 38.13 25.73 17.73
CA GLU A 55 38.50 24.66 16.80
C GLU A 55 37.94 23.30 17.27
N TYR A 56 37.97 23.04 18.57
CA TYR A 56 37.34 21.88 19.17
C TYR A 56 35.84 21.86 18.92
N ARG A 57 35.16 22.97 19.18
CA ARG A 57 33.68 23.09 18.92
C ARG A 57 33.34 22.86 17.45
N TRP A 58 34.17 23.36 16.53
CA TRP A 58 34.00 23.07 15.10
C TRP A 58 34.21 21.59 14.79
N SER A 59 35.18 20.94 15.44
CA SER A 59 35.39 19.50 15.27
C SER A 59 34.21 18.65 15.72
N LEU A 60 33.47 19.07 16.75
CA LEU A 60 32.23 18.40 17.17
C LEU A 60 31.17 18.44 16.09
N LEU A 61 30.96 19.56 15.39
CA LEU A 61 30.06 19.65 14.26
C LEU A 61 30.48 18.73 13.11
N ARG A 62 31.80 18.66 12.82
CA ARG A 62 32.32 17.71 11.83
C ARG A 62 32.05 16.26 12.23
N SER A 63 32.22 15.91 13.50
CA SER A 63 31.89 14.56 13.96
C SER A 63 30.38 14.26 13.83
N LEU A 64 29.50 15.25 14.06
CA LEU A 64 28.06 15.05 13.77
C LEU A 64 27.78 14.75 12.30
N ALA A 65 28.58 15.34 11.39
CA ALA A 65 28.43 15.11 9.95
C ALA A 65 29.08 13.80 9.48
N ASP A 66 30.32 13.59 9.85
CA ASP A 66 31.21 12.57 9.29
C ASP A 66 31.01 11.21 10.00
N ASP A 67 31.01 11.24 11.34
CA ASP A 67 30.94 10.01 12.15
C ASP A 67 29.52 9.54 12.41
N PHE A 68 28.58 10.47 12.67
CA PHE A 68 27.21 10.15 13.05
C PHE A 68 26.19 10.35 11.93
N GLN A 69 26.60 10.98 10.84
CA GLN A 69 25.72 11.22 9.68
C GLN A 69 24.40 11.94 10.09
N LEU A 70 24.47 12.79 11.13
CA LEU A 70 23.32 13.50 11.66
C LEU A 70 22.99 14.73 10.82
N ILE A 71 24.02 15.43 10.36
CA ILE A 71 23.88 16.65 9.57
C ILE A 71 24.78 16.59 8.32
N ASP A 72 24.44 17.38 7.32
CA ASP A 72 25.35 17.77 6.24
C ASP A 72 25.88 19.17 6.55
N ILE A 73 27.16 19.41 6.25
CA ILE A 73 27.79 20.72 6.38
C ILE A 73 28.14 21.23 4.98
N GLU A 74 27.49 22.31 4.55
CA GLU A 74 27.75 22.99 3.30
C GLU A 74 28.59 24.26 3.61
N PRO A 75 29.92 24.29 3.33
CA PRO A 75 30.76 25.47 3.56
C PRO A 75 30.32 26.62 2.65
N GLN A 76 30.03 27.77 3.24
CA GLN A 76 29.74 29.01 2.50
C GLN A 76 30.49 30.15 3.17
N ARG A 77 31.76 30.33 2.82
CA ARG A 77 32.57 31.36 3.41
C ARG A 77 32.06 32.77 3.07
N ALA A 78 31.96 33.64 4.07
CA ALA A 78 31.62 35.05 3.86
C ALA A 78 32.71 35.81 3.07
N ARG A 79 33.99 35.44 3.31
CA ARG A 79 35.16 35.99 2.65
C ARG A 79 36.20 34.85 2.45
N PRO A 80 37.14 34.97 1.49
CA PRO A 80 38.16 33.95 1.25
C PRO A 80 38.98 33.57 2.50
N ASP A 81 39.23 34.53 3.37
CA ASP A 81 40.07 34.36 4.57
C ASP A 81 39.26 34.03 5.84
N SER A 82 37.93 33.92 5.72
CA SER A 82 37.06 33.54 6.85
C SER A 82 37.29 32.07 7.24
N PRO A 83 37.11 31.72 8.53
CA PRO A 83 37.11 30.32 8.98
C PRO A 83 36.09 29.47 8.22
N LEU A 84 36.35 28.14 8.16
CA LEU A 84 35.48 27.19 7.44
C LEU A 84 34.04 27.11 7.99
N TYR A 85 33.85 27.41 9.26
CA TYR A 85 32.56 27.42 9.90
C TYR A 85 31.76 28.70 9.59
N ASP A 86 32.43 29.80 9.23
CA ASP A 86 31.77 31.09 9.01
C ASP A 86 30.79 30.98 7.83
N MET A 87 29.54 31.30 8.06
CA MET A 87 28.42 31.19 7.12
C MET A 87 28.11 29.75 6.64
N ALA A 88 28.77 28.71 7.15
CA ALA A 88 28.46 27.33 6.80
C ALA A 88 26.97 27.02 7.05
N GLN A 89 26.36 26.22 6.20
CA GLN A 89 24.99 25.78 6.36
C GLN A 89 24.96 24.35 6.89
N LEU A 90 24.35 24.18 8.05
CA LEU A 90 24.05 22.88 8.66
C LEU A 90 22.69 22.42 8.18
N ARG A 91 22.59 21.21 7.65
CA ARG A 91 21.35 20.61 7.20
C ARG A 91 21.12 19.30 7.94
N LEU A 92 19.99 19.19 8.64
CA LEU A 92 19.63 17.95 9.32
C LEU A 92 19.28 16.85 8.30
N ARG A 93 19.87 15.66 8.48
CA ARG A 93 19.47 14.45 7.75
C ARG A 93 18.23 13.85 8.42
N LEU A 94 17.16 13.69 7.68
CA LEU A 94 15.86 13.21 8.24
C LEU A 94 15.94 11.76 8.72
N GLU A 95 16.79 10.98 8.09
CA GLU A 95 17.05 9.58 8.45
C GLU A 95 17.69 9.44 9.83
N ALA A 96 18.34 10.50 10.31
CA ALA A 96 18.98 10.54 11.62
C ALA A 96 18.02 10.96 12.76
N GLU A 97 16.74 11.22 12.48
CA GLU A 97 15.73 11.57 13.52
C GLU A 97 15.73 10.57 14.70
N PRO A 98 15.73 9.24 14.49
CA PRO A 98 15.72 8.29 15.62
C PRO A 98 16.95 8.43 16.52
N LEU A 99 18.11 8.72 15.92
CA LEU A 99 19.35 8.93 16.65
C LEU A 99 19.32 10.22 17.47
N LEU A 100 18.86 11.33 16.87
CA LEU A 100 18.69 12.63 17.52
C LEU A 100 17.75 12.52 18.72
N ARG A 101 16.60 11.88 18.55
CA ARG A 101 15.62 11.68 19.64
C ARG A 101 16.17 10.84 20.78
N LYS A 102 16.95 9.79 20.45
CA LYS A 102 17.60 8.97 21.45
C LYS A 102 18.61 9.76 22.28
N TRP A 103 19.44 10.60 21.64
CA TRP A 103 20.45 11.41 22.33
C TRP A 103 19.84 12.45 23.26
N LEU A 104 18.73 13.06 22.82
CA LEU A 104 18.03 14.08 23.61
C LEU A 104 17.01 13.50 24.60
N ASN A 105 16.90 12.17 24.68
CA ASN A 105 15.86 11.47 25.45
C ASN A 105 14.46 12.05 25.20
N ALA A 106 14.14 12.36 23.94
CA ALA A 106 12.90 12.99 23.50
C ALA A 106 12.19 12.10 22.47
N PRO A 107 11.50 11.04 22.90
CA PRO A 107 10.73 10.19 22.02
C PRO A 107 9.68 11.02 21.28
N ARG A 108 9.33 10.61 20.05
CA ARG A 108 8.29 11.29 19.28
C ARG A 108 6.97 11.11 20.00
N LEU A 109 6.49 12.19 20.58
CA LEU A 109 5.14 12.28 21.08
C LEU A 109 4.25 12.63 19.88
N ASP A 110 3.56 11.64 19.35
CA ASP A 110 2.42 11.87 18.47
C ASP A 110 1.19 12.07 19.40
N PRO A 111 0.66 13.29 19.52
CA PRO A 111 -0.49 13.54 20.39
C PRO A 111 -1.71 12.67 20.00
N ALA A 112 -1.90 12.42 18.72
CA ALA A 112 -2.98 11.57 18.22
C ALA A 112 -2.77 10.10 18.63
N LEU A 113 -1.53 9.62 18.60
CA LEU A 113 -1.21 8.27 19.08
C LEU A 113 -1.38 8.18 20.61
N ALA A 114 -0.99 9.20 21.36
CA ALA A 114 -1.16 9.24 22.82
C ALA A 114 -2.65 9.25 23.21
N GLU A 115 -3.47 10.04 22.51
CA GLU A 115 -4.92 10.05 22.67
C GLU A 115 -5.52 8.68 22.33
N TRP A 116 -5.17 8.11 21.18
CA TRP A 116 -5.60 6.77 20.79
C TRP A 116 -5.28 5.73 21.86
N GLN A 117 -4.03 5.70 22.33
CA GLN A 117 -3.58 4.76 23.36
C GLN A 117 -4.36 4.91 24.67
N SER A 118 -4.67 6.15 25.05
CA SER A 118 -5.46 6.45 26.26
C SER A 118 -6.89 5.94 26.13
N VAL A 119 -7.54 6.23 25.02
CA VAL A 119 -8.93 5.81 24.76
C VAL A 119 -9.03 4.29 24.64
N VAL A 120 -8.10 3.64 23.95
CA VAL A 120 -8.06 2.18 23.86
C VAL A 120 -7.85 1.54 25.24
N ALA A 121 -6.94 2.11 26.06
CA ALA A 121 -6.70 1.61 27.41
C ALA A 121 -7.97 1.66 28.29
N GLN A 122 -8.76 2.72 28.17
CA GLN A 122 -10.04 2.86 28.90
C GLN A 122 -11.09 1.83 28.43
N GLN A 123 -11.16 1.52 27.15
CA GLN A 123 -12.19 0.66 26.58
C GLN A 123 -11.84 -0.83 26.58
N PHE A 124 -10.56 -1.16 26.36
CA PHE A 124 -10.08 -2.53 26.15
C PHE A 124 -9.02 -2.98 27.17
N GLY A 125 -8.47 -2.07 27.99
CA GLY A 125 -7.38 -2.35 28.91
C GLY A 125 -5.98 -2.00 28.36
N ASN A 126 -5.01 -1.95 29.29
CA ASN A 126 -3.66 -1.44 28.99
C ASN A 126 -2.86 -2.33 28.04
N ASP A 127 -3.10 -3.63 28.03
CA ASP A 127 -2.31 -4.62 27.27
C ASP A 127 -2.91 -4.97 25.92
N HIS A 128 -4.02 -4.31 25.53
CA HIS A 128 -4.73 -4.66 24.30
C HIS A 128 -3.92 -4.24 23.04
N PRO A 129 -3.75 -5.15 22.04
CA PRO A 129 -2.94 -4.88 20.85
C PRO A 129 -3.38 -3.67 20.02
N LEU A 130 -4.67 -3.31 20.08
CA LEU A 130 -5.24 -2.14 19.39
C LEU A 130 -4.54 -0.83 19.76
N ARG A 131 -3.89 -0.73 20.93
CA ARG A 131 -3.13 0.46 21.35
C ARG A 131 -1.99 0.80 20.40
N HIS A 132 -1.42 -0.21 19.74
CA HIS A 132 -0.28 -0.07 18.83
C HIS A 132 -0.67 -0.03 17.35
N THR A 133 -1.97 -0.15 17.06
CA THR A 133 -2.52 -0.15 15.69
C THR A 133 -3.58 0.95 15.54
N PRO A 134 -3.19 2.25 15.58
CA PRO A 134 -4.14 3.35 15.49
C PRO A 134 -4.89 3.30 14.15
N VAL A 135 -6.18 3.58 14.22
CA VAL A 135 -7.08 3.66 13.08
C VAL A 135 -7.57 5.09 12.97
N TYR A 136 -7.46 5.67 11.77
CA TYR A 136 -7.93 7.01 11.49
C TYR A 136 -9.11 6.95 10.52
N VAL A 137 -10.19 7.64 10.88
CA VAL A 137 -11.37 7.81 10.03
C VAL A 137 -11.65 9.30 9.93
N GLN A 138 -11.72 9.81 8.71
CA GLN A 138 -11.94 11.23 8.50
C GLN A 138 -13.29 11.69 9.10
N GLY A 139 -13.25 12.76 9.88
CA GLY A 139 -14.44 13.32 10.53
C GLY A 139 -14.84 12.67 11.84
N HIS A 140 -14.08 11.69 12.34
CA HIS A 140 -14.37 11.01 13.61
C HIS A 140 -13.19 11.08 14.57
N ALA A 141 -13.48 11.32 15.85
CA ALA A 141 -12.51 11.36 16.93
C ALA A 141 -12.12 9.93 17.37
N ALA A 142 -10.99 9.82 18.06
CA ALA A 142 -10.45 8.54 18.49
C ALA A 142 -11.42 7.74 19.39
N ASP A 143 -12.13 8.42 20.27
CA ASP A 143 -13.12 7.82 21.17
C ASP A 143 -14.31 7.25 20.43
N GLU A 144 -14.82 7.94 19.40
CA GLU A 144 -15.90 7.44 18.55
C GLU A 144 -15.48 6.19 17.77
N ILE A 145 -14.24 6.20 17.21
CA ILE A 145 -13.71 5.07 16.47
C ILE A 145 -13.51 3.86 17.38
N VAL A 146 -12.93 4.06 18.55
CA VAL A 146 -12.71 2.99 19.54
C VAL A 146 -14.03 2.44 20.07
N ALA A 147 -15.03 3.29 20.28
CA ALA A 147 -16.38 2.86 20.68
C ALA A 147 -17.03 2.00 19.58
N ALA A 148 -16.94 2.40 18.30
CA ALA A 148 -17.43 1.63 17.18
C ALA A 148 -16.76 0.24 17.08
N ILE A 149 -15.43 0.18 17.26
CA ILE A 149 -14.67 -1.06 17.33
C ILE A 149 -15.15 -1.94 18.52
N LYS A 150 -15.35 -1.33 19.68
CA LYS A 150 -15.86 -2.04 20.87
C LYS A 150 -17.24 -2.62 20.62
N HIS A 151 -18.10 -1.87 19.94
CA HIS A 151 -19.42 -2.32 19.56
C HIS A 151 -19.34 -3.52 18.60
N LEU A 152 -18.46 -3.45 17.61
CA LEU A 152 -18.21 -4.55 16.69
C LEU A 152 -17.76 -5.83 17.39
N THR A 153 -16.82 -5.73 18.37
CA THR A 153 -16.33 -6.92 19.10
C THR A 153 -17.38 -7.56 20.00
N ASN A 154 -18.38 -6.80 20.43
CA ASN A 154 -19.47 -7.29 21.31
C ASN A 154 -20.74 -7.69 20.53
N THR A 155 -20.72 -7.57 19.20
CA THR A 155 -21.90 -7.88 18.43
C THR A 155 -22.12 -9.38 18.29
N SER A 156 -23.38 -9.80 18.36
CA SER A 156 -23.82 -11.15 18.03
C SER A 156 -24.39 -11.23 16.60
N ASP A 157 -24.03 -10.29 15.75
CA ASP A 157 -24.49 -10.22 14.37
C ASP A 157 -24.08 -11.49 13.59
N ILE A 158 -25.05 -12.33 13.29
CA ILE A 158 -24.87 -13.59 12.55
C ILE A 158 -25.47 -13.40 11.14
N GLY A 159 -24.79 -13.94 10.14
CA GLY A 159 -25.35 -13.99 8.79
C GLY A 159 -25.19 -12.70 7.99
N LEU A 160 -24.28 -11.80 8.43
CA LEU A 160 -23.90 -10.61 7.67
C LEU A 160 -22.62 -10.83 6.89
N THR A 161 -22.51 -10.17 5.75
CA THR A 161 -21.23 -10.03 5.04
C THR A 161 -20.34 -9.02 5.76
N LEU A 162 -19.03 -9.07 5.50
CA LEU A 162 -18.09 -8.10 6.07
C LEU A 162 -18.45 -6.64 5.71
N ARG A 163 -19.05 -6.41 4.53
CA ARG A 163 -19.50 -5.07 4.12
C ARG A 163 -20.74 -4.60 4.88
N GLU A 164 -21.65 -5.49 5.19
CA GLU A 164 -22.83 -5.15 6.00
C GLU A 164 -22.43 -4.84 7.44
N LEU A 165 -21.53 -5.64 8.02
CA LEU A 165 -20.93 -5.35 9.33
C LEU A 165 -20.18 -4.01 9.32
N SER A 166 -19.40 -3.76 8.28
CA SER A 166 -18.69 -2.49 8.10
C SER A 166 -19.66 -1.31 8.09
N ALA A 167 -20.67 -1.35 7.23
CA ALA A 167 -21.65 -0.27 7.14
C ALA A 167 -22.44 -0.07 8.44
N ARG A 168 -22.76 -1.15 9.16
CA ARG A 168 -23.52 -1.10 10.41
C ARG A 168 -22.74 -0.42 11.54
N HIS A 169 -21.45 -0.73 11.67
CA HIS A 169 -20.64 -0.28 12.79
C HIS A 169 -19.80 0.96 12.50
N PHE A 170 -19.54 1.30 11.24
CA PHE A 170 -18.66 2.39 10.82
C PHE A 170 -19.36 3.41 9.92
N TRP A 171 -20.38 4.08 10.44
CA TRP A 171 -21.07 5.25 9.84
C TRP A 171 -21.52 5.06 8.39
N GLY A 172 -21.92 3.83 8.01
CA GLY A 172 -22.32 3.52 6.64
C GLY A 172 -21.15 3.22 5.68
N ASP A 173 -19.90 3.32 6.11
CA ASP A 173 -18.76 2.94 5.29
C ASP A 173 -18.69 1.41 5.14
N SER A 174 -19.26 0.91 4.05
CA SER A 174 -19.27 -0.52 3.74
C SER A 174 -17.89 -1.10 3.39
N LYS A 175 -16.86 -0.27 3.24
CA LYS A 175 -15.52 -0.70 2.84
C LYS A 175 -14.50 -0.63 3.97
N PHE A 176 -14.83 -0.04 5.11
CA PHE A 176 -13.90 0.13 6.21
C PHE A 176 -13.22 -1.17 6.65
N LEU A 177 -13.95 -2.27 6.73
CA LEU A 177 -13.41 -3.59 7.13
C LEU A 177 -12.81 -4.39 5.97
N GLU A 178 -12.95 -3.95 4.71
CA GLU A 178 -12.44 -4.67 3.54
C GLU A 178 -10.90 -4.74 3.55
N GLY A 179 -10.34 -5.96 3.47
CA GLY A 179 -8.89 -6.19 3.55
C GLY A 179 -8.31 -6.07 4.95
N ARG A 180 -9.15 -6.05 5.99
CA ARG A 180 -8.72 -5.99 7.40
C ARG A 180 -9.03 -7.28 8.17
N GLU A 181 -9.24 -8.39 7.48
CA GLU A 181 -9.60 -9.68 8.11
C GLU A 181 -8.52 -10.17 9.09
N ASP A 182 -7.25 -9.99 8.76
CA ASP A 182 -6.14 -10.36 9.66
C ASP A 182 -6.07 -9.44 10.88
N TRP A 183 -6.40 -8.15 10.72
CA TRP A 183 -6.52 -7.23 11.83
C TRP A 183 -7.69 -7.59 12.75
N LEU A 184 -8.85 -7.99 12.21
CA LEU A 184 -10.00 -8.45 12.98
C LEU A 184 -9.64 -9.69 13.81
N ARG A 185 -8.95 -10.67 13.22
CA ARG A 185 -8.52 -11.88 13.94
C ARG A 185 -7.39 -11.60 14.92
N GLY A 186 -6.31 -10.99 14.46
CA GLY A 186 -5.08 -10.84 15.23
C GLY A 186 -5.14 -9.76 16.29
N THR A 187 -5.80 -8.62 16.00
CA THR A 187 -5.86 -7.49 16.93
C THR A 187 -7.11 -7.50 17.79
N LEU A 188 -8.26 -7.85 17.22
CA LEU A 188 -9.52 -7.83 17.94
C LEU A 188 -9.96 -9.21 18.46
N GLY A 189 -9.27 -10.28 18.09
CA GLY A 189 -9.61 -11.65 18.51
C GLY A 189 -10.96 -12.15 17.97
N MET A 190 -11.44 -11.58 16.84
CA MET A 190 -12.75 -11.91 16.32
C MET A 190 -12.73 -13.21 15.50
N GLU A 191 -13.69 -14.09 15.78
CA GLU A 191 -13.97 -15.26 14.96
C GLU A 191 -14.79 -14.85 13.72
N LEU A 192 -14.24 -15.06 12.52
CA LEU A 192 -14.90 -14.67 11.27
C LEU A 192 -15.78 -15.80 10.66
N GLY A 193 -15.90 -16.94 11.35
CA GLY A 193 -16.65 -18.09 10.84
C GLY A 193 -18.14 -17.84 10.59
N ASN A 194 -18.71 -16.87 11.29
CA ASN A 194 -20.13 -16.48 11.14
C ASN A 194 -20.37 -15.38 10.09
N ILE A 195 -19.30 -14.85 9.49
CA ILE A 195 -19.37 -13.83 8.44
C ILE A 195 -19.62 -14.52 7.10
N ILE A 196 -20.72 -14.14 6.44
CA ILE A 196 -21.06 -14.67 5.13
C ILE A 196 -20.09 -14.10 4.09
N GLN A 197 -19.49 -14.97 3.29
CA GLN A 197 -18.73 -14.51 2.13
C GLN A 197 -19.66 -13.80 1.14
N ARG A 198 -19.28 -12.58 0.74
CA ARG A 198 -20.04 -11.83 -0.25
C ARG A 198 -20.09 -12.61 -1.56
N PRO A 199 -21.31 -12.89 -2.11
CA PRO A 199 -21.42 -13.60 -3.36
C PRO A 199 -20.77 -12.82 -4.51
N LEU A 200 -20.16 -13.59 -5.41
CA LEU A 200 -19.57 -13.10 -6.63
C LEU A 200 -20.58 -13.29 -7.77
N LEU A 201 -21.25 -12.21 -8.15
CA LEU A 201 -22.26 -12.27 -9.20
C LEU A 201 -21.60 -12.26 -10.58
N LEU A 202 -21.84 -13.31 -11.36
CA LEU A 202 -21.26 -13.53 -12.68
C LEU A 202 -22.32 -13.66 -13.74
N THR A 203 -22.23 -12.87 -14.80
CA THR A 203 -23.07 -13.04 -15.98
C THR A 203 -22.45 -14.07 -16.90
N THR A 204 -23.24 -15.05 -17.33
CA THR A 204 -22.75 -16.22 -18.04
C THR A 204 -23.63 -16.53 -19.26
N TYR A 205 -22.99 -16.85 -20.37
CA TYR A 205 -23.61 -17.56 -21.47
C TYR A 205 -23.02 -18.97 -21.54
N ALA A 206 -23.82 -20.00 -21.50
CA ALA A 206 -23.34 -21.37 -21.46
C ALA A 206 -24.22 -22.30 -22.34
N PRO A 207 -23.77 -22.65 -23.54
CA PRO A 207 -24.47 -23.61 -24.36
C PRO A 207 -24.35 -25.02 -23.76
N GLN A 208 -25.33 -25.88 -24.03
CA GLN A 208 -25.27 -27.28 -23.63
C GLN A 208 -24.04 -27.97 -24.27
N GLY A 209 -23.34 -28.78 -23.49
CA GLY A 209 -22.24 -29.59 -24.01
C GLY A 209 -20.96 -28.77 -24.30
N PHE A 210 -20.77 -27.60 -23.73
CA PHE A 210 -19.56 -26.81 -23.93
C PHE A 210 -18.30 -27.58 -23.49
N SER A 211 -17.19 -27.36 -24.19
CA SER A 211 -15.89 -27.96 -23.88
C SER A 211 -14.83 -26.92 -23.48
N HIS A 212 -15.14 -25.66 -23.66
CA HIS A 212 -14.26 -24.54 -23.31
C HIS A 212 -15.00 -23.53 -22.42
N LEU A 213 -14.25 -22.90 -21.54
CA LEU A 213 -14.72 -21.83 -20.66
C LEU A 213 -13.84 -20.60 -20.86
N LEU A 214 -14.43 -19.49 -21.25
CA LEU A 214 -13.74 -18.22 -21.49
C LEU A 214 -14.21 -17.14 -20.52
N PHE A 215 -13.31 -16.69 -19.66
CA PHE A 215 -13.51 -15.51 -18.83
C PHE A 215 -13.18 -14.26 -19.64
N ILE A 216 -14.10 -13.31 -19.72
CA ILE A 216 -13.93 -12.05 -20.46
C ILE A 216 -14.05 -10.89 -19.49
N GLU A 217 -13.03 -10.04 -19.44
CA GLU A 217 -12.97 -8.89 -18.53
C GLU A 217 -13.85 -7.73 -19.01
N ASN A 218 -13.77 -7.41 -20.30
CA ASN A 218 -14.47 -6.26 -20.87
C ASN A 218 -15.93 -6.59 -21.18
N GLN A 219 -16.85 -5.74 -20.70
CA GLN A 219 -18.28 -5.94 -20.81
C GLN A 219 -18.77 -5.96 -22.26
N ASP A 220 -18.32 -5.01 -23.09
CA ASP A 220 -18.77 -4.91 -24.48
C ASP A 220 -18.29 -6.12 -25.28
N THR A 221 -17.09 -6.55 -25.01
CA THR A 221 -16.51 -7.77 -25.61
C THR A 221 -17.31 -9.01 -25.22
N PHE A 222 -17.66 -9.14 -23.93
CA PHE A 222 -18.49 -10.24 -23.46
C PHE A 222 -19.87 -10.24 -24.13
N VAL A 223 -20.55 -9.09 -24.18
CA VAL A 223 -21.87 -8.99 -24.79
C VAL A 223 -21.83 -9.36 -26.28
N LYS A 224 -20.86 -8.83 -27.01
CA LYS A 224 -20.68 -9.15 -28.44
C LYS A 224 -20.37 -10.65 -28.65
N ALA A 225 -19.49 -11.21 -27.84
CA ALA A 225 -19.18 -12.64 -27.92
C ALA A 225 -20.40 -13.52 -27.61
N ALA A 226 -21.21 -13.16 -26.62
CA ALA A 226 -22.43 -13.88 -26.27
C ALA A 226 -23.51 -13.80 -27.38
N GLN A 227 -23.59 -12.67 -28.09
CA GLN A 227 -24.51 -12.51 -29.23
C GLN A 227 -24.17 -13.47 -30.40
N LEU A 228 -22.91 -13.85 -30.55
CA LEU A 228 -22.46 -14.83 -31.54
C LEU A 228 -22.89 -16.26 -31.21
N ARG A 229 -23.37 -16.50 -29.97
CA ARG A 229 -23.86 -17.81 -29.48
C ARG A 229 -22.88 -18.96 -29.80
N PRO A 230 -21.63 -18.90 -29.31
CA PRO A 230 -20.65 -19.95 -29.52
C PRO A 230 -21.18 -21.31 -29.05
N ARG A 231 -21.06 -22.36 -29.86
CA ARG A 231 -21.67 -23.67 -29.55
C ARG A 231 -20.84 -24.52 -28.58
N HIS A 232 -19.53 -24.29 -28.51
CA HIS A 232 -18.63 -25.12 -27.68
C HIS A 232 -17.92 -24.35 -26.58
N THR A 233 -18.24 -23.07 -26.39
CA THR A 233 -17.58 -22.22 -25.42
C THR A 233 -18.62 -21.56 -24.52
N ALA A 234 -18.52 -21.80 -23.23
CA ALA A 234 -19.21 -21.01 -22.23
C ALA A 234 -18.43 -19.73 -21.95
N LEU A 235 -19.12 -18.61 -21.81
CA LEU A 235 -18.55 -17.29 -21.58
C LEU A 235 -18.94 -16.81 -20.18
N ILE A 236 -18.00 -16.27 -19.43
CA ILE A 236 -18.22 -15.64 -18.13
C ILE A 236 -17.71 -14.21 -18.18
N TYR A 237 -18.57 -13.25 -17.88
CA TYR A 237 -18.17 -11.88 -17.66
C TYR A 237 -17.51 -11.75 -16.27
N SER A 238 -16.25 -11.38 -16.26
CA SER A 238 -15.44 -11.32 -15.03
C SER A 238 -15.32 -9.92 -14.41
N GLY A 239 -15.58 -8.87 -15.15
CA GLY A 239 -15.74 -7.51 -14.62
C GLY A 239 -14.66 -7.00 -13.68
N GLY A 240 -13.38 -7.21 -13.97
CA GLY A 240 -12.29 -6.60 -13.18
C GLY A 240 -12.01 -7.22 -11.81
N PHE A 241 -12.03 -8.47 -11.70
CA PHE A 241 -11.99 -9.35 -10.51
C PHE A 241 -10.86 -9.25 -9.50
N ARG A 242 -9.93 -8.38 -9.53
CA ARG A 242 -8.67 -8.43 -8.75
C ARG A 242 -8.80 -8.95 -7.30
N ALA A 243 -9.80 -8.51 -6.55
CA ALA A 243 -9.96 -8.88 -5.13
C ALA A 243 -10.83 -10.12 -4.88
N SER A 244 -11.47 -10.66 -5.92
CA SER A 244 -12.52 -11.69 -5.78
C SER A 244 -12.17 -13.02 -6.43
N ALA A 245 -11.07 -13.09 -7.17
CA ALA A 245 -10.67 -14.27 -7.94
C ALA A 245 -10.49 -15.53 -7.07
N THR A 246 -9.93 -15.38 -5.87
CA THR A 246 -9.76 -16.47 -4.90
C THR A 246 -11.08 -17.06 -4.40
N ARG A 247 -12.19 -16.31 -4.52
CA ARG A 247 -13.53 -16.72 -4.09
C ARG A 247 -14.36 -17.36 -5.21
N LEU A 248 -13.83 -17.45 -6.42
CA LEU A 248 -14.55 -17.97 -7.58
C LEU A 248 -15.11 -19.37 -7.32
N GLY A 249 -14.34 -20.24 -6.70
CA GLY A 249 -14.75 -21.63 -6.41
C GLY A 249 -15.79 -21.77 -5.30
N THR A 250 -15.92 -20.80 -4.38
CA THR A 250 -16.70 -20.94 -3.15
C THR A 250 -17.90 -19.98 -3.06
N ALA A 251 -17.84 -18.83 -3.73
CA ALA A 251 -18.83 -17.77 -3.58
C ALA A 251 -19.43 -17.30 -4.92
N ALA A 252 -19.17 -17.99 -6.04
CA ALA A 252 -19.71 -17.63 -7.35
C ALA A 252 -21.22 -17.91 -7.43
N VAL A 253 -21.96 -16.92 -7.89
CA VAL A 253 -23.39 -17.02 -8.22
C VAL A 253 -23.55 -16.59 -9.67
N PHE A 254 -24.09 -17.46 -10.50
CA PHE A 254 -24.19 -17.25 -11.94
C PHE A 254 -25.59 -16.77 -12.35
N SER A 255 -25.63 -15.70 -13.15
CA SER A 255 -26.79 -15.21 -13.85
C SER A 255 -26.66 -15.56 -15.32
N PHE A 256 -27.63 -16.27 -15.87
CA PHE A 256 -27.52 -16.85 -17.22
C PHE A 256 -28.22 -16.01 -18.28
N LEU A 257 -27.56 -15.77 -19.39
CA LEU A 257 -28.15 -15.17 -20.58
C LEU A 257 -29.08 -16.16 -21.32
N PRO A 258 -30.06 -15.64 -22.08
CA PRO A 258 -30.95 -16.48 -22.88
C PRO A 258 -30.20 -17.41 -23.84
N GLY A 259 -30.63 -18.69 -23.88
CA GLY A 259 -30.00 -19.74 -24.69
C GLY A 259 -28.87 -20.49 -23.94
N SER A 260 -28.72 -20.25 -22.65
CA SER A 260 -27.84 -21.03 -21.78
C SER A 260 -28.52 -22.28 -21.24
N ASP A 261 -27.73 -23.29 -20.89
CA ASP A 261 -28.11 -24.45 -20.09
C ASP A 261 -27.48 -24.35 -18.70
N PRO A 262 -28.19 -23.77 -17.69
CA PRO A 262 -27.65 -23.60 -16.35
C PRO A 262 -27.30 -24.90 -15.64
N ALA A 263 -28.05 -25.97 -15.88
CA ALA A 263 -27.84 -27.25 -15.21
C ALA A 263 -26.54 -27.92 -15.71
N ASP A 264 -26.34 -27.97 -17.02
CA ASP A 264 -25.11 -28.49 -17.62
C ASP A 264 -23.91 -27.65 -17.21
N PHE A 265 -24.05 -26.32 -17.15
CA PHE A 265 -22.98 -25.43 -16.71
C PHE A 265 -22.57 -25.70 -15.25
N LEU A 266 -23.51 -25.67 -14.31
CA LEU A 266 -23.24 -25.86 -12.89
C LEU A 266 -22.62 -27.22 -12.58
N ALA A 267 -22.96 -28.26 -13.34
CA ALA A 267 -22.41 -29.58 -13.21
C ALA A 267 -20.95 -29.67 -13.66
N ARG A 268 -20.47 -28.79 -14.54
CA ARG A 268 -19.20 -28.99 -15.28
C ARG A 268 -18.22 -27.83 -15.24
N TRP A 269 -18.60 -26.62 -14.89
CA TRP A 269 -17.74 -25.43 -15.05
C TRP A 269 -16.39 -25.51 -14.29
N GLN A 270 -16.29 -26.36 -13.27
CA GLN A 270 -15.04 -26.63 -12.52
C GLN A 270 -14.33 -27.91 -12.98
N ALA A 271 -14.85 -28.60 -13.99
CA ALA A 271 -14.25 -29.87 -14.40
C ALA A 271 -12.83 -29.62 -14.97
N PRO A 272 -11.83 -30.41 -14.51
CA PRO A 272 -10.43 -30.22 -14.94
C PRO A 272 -10.19 -30.53 -16.42
N THR A 273 -11.16 -31.17 -17.06
CA THR A 273 -11.12 -31.51 -18.50
C THR A 273 -11.52 -30.35 -19.42
N LEU A 274 -12.05 -29.27 -18.87
CA LEU A 274 -12.42 -28.10 -19.66
C LEU A 274 -11.18 -27.28 -20.05
N GLY A 275 -11.08 -26.90 -21.31
CA GLY A 275 -10.16 -25.87 -21.73
C GLY A 275 -10.61 -24.53 -21.13
N THR A 276 -9.83 -23.95 -20.20
CA THR A 276 -10.18 -22.69 -19.56
C THR A 276 -9.25 -21.58 -20.02
N ALA A 277 -9.82 -20.44 -20.38
CA ALA A 277 -9.05 -19.29 -20.86
C ALA A 277 -9.58 -17.97 -20.30
N PHE A 278 -8.70 -16.96 -20.29
CA PHE A 278 -8.98 -15.58 -19.90
C PHE A 278 -8.66 -14.62 -21.04
N TRP A 279 -9.54 -13.67 -21.26
CA TRP A 279 -9.37 -12.55 -22.18
C TRP A 279 -9.70 -11.24 -21.50
N GLY A 280 -8.67 -10.46 -21.23
CA GLY A 280 -8.76 -9.12 -20.65
C GLY A 280 -7.91 -8.12 -21.44
N ASP A 281 -7.76 -6.92 -20.88
CA ASP A 281 -6.88 -5.90 -21.43
C ASP A 281 -5.43 -6.40 -21.47
N LEU A 282 -4.69 -6.01 -22.51
CA LEU A 282 -3.25 -6.30 -22.61
C LEU A 282 -2.47 -5.20 -21.89
N ASP A 283 -2.54 -5.23 -20.56
CA ASP A 283 -1.82 -4.35 -19.64
C ASP A 283 -1.48 -5.09 -18.32
N PHE A 284 -0.71 -4.47 -17.43
CA PHE A 284 -0.36 -5.11 -16.16
C PHE A 284 -1.57 -5.43 -15.28
N SER A 285 -2.65 -4.68 -15.41
CA SER A 285 -3.91 -4.92 -14.72
C SER A 285 -4.56 -6.23 -15.16
N GLY A 286 -4.72 -6.43 -16.48
CA GLY A 286 -5.25 -7.67 -17.04
C GLY A 286 -4.37 -8.88 -16.69
N MET A 287 -3.04 -8.71 -16.72
CA MET A 287 -2.11 -9.77 -16.30
C MET A 287 -2.23 -10.10 -14.81
N ALA A 288 -2.45 -9.11 -13.95
CA ALA A 288 -2.70 -9.32 -12.52
C ALA A 288 -4.04 -10.06 -12.26
N ILE A 289 -5.07 -9.77 -13.08
CA ILE A 289 -6.35 -10.51 -13.01
C ILE A 289 -6.13 -11.98 -13.42
N LEU A 290 -5.40 -12.23 -14.51
CA LEU A 290 -5.05 -13.58 -14.92
C LEU A 290 -4.32 -14.34 -13.80
N ALA A 291 -3.30 -13.72 -13.19
CA ALA A 291 -2.56 -14.30 -12.08
C ALA A 291 -3.48 -14.65 -10.88
N SER A 292 -4.41 -13.74 -10.55
CA SER A 292 -5.36 -13.95 -9.45
C SER A 292 -6.36 -15.07 -9.75
N LEU A 293 -6.89 -15.14 -10.97
CA LEU A 293 -7.81 -16.20 -11.39
C LEU A 293 -7.14 -17.58 -11.36
N ARG A 294 -5.86 -17.66 -11.71
CA ARG A 294 -5.09 -18.90 -11.66
C ARG A 294 -4.87 -19.46 -10.26
N GLN A 295 -5.00 -18.66 -9.21
CA GLN A 295 -4.99 -19.16 -7.83
C GLN A 295 -6.16 -20.11 -7.54
N GLY A 296 -7.32 -19.84 -8.12
CA GLY A 296 -8.52 -20.70 -8.01
C GLY A 296 -8.70 -21.70 -9.14
N LEU A 297 -8.11 -21.41 -10.32
CA LEU A 297 -8.19 -22.22 -11.53
C LEU A 297 -6.78 -22.36 -12.15
N PRO A 298 -5.91 -23.23 -11.63
CA PRO A 298 -4.51 -23.33 -12.08
C PRO A 298 -4.34 -23.64 -13.57
N GLN A 299 -5.32 -24.31 -14.19
CA GLN A 299 -5.35 -24.64 -15.62
C GLN A 299 -5.76 -23.47 -16.53
N LEU A 300 -6.16 -22.32 -15.98
CA LEU A 300 -6.58 -21.16 -16.77
C LEU A 300 -5.41 -20.60 -17.57
N GLU A 301 -5.58 -20.41 -18.87
CA GLU A 301 -4.56 -19.87 -19.76
C GLU A 301 -4.99 -18.51 -20.35
N ALA A 302 -4.04 -17.69 -20.77
CA ALA A 302 -4.37 -16.51 -21.56
C ALA A 302 -4.92 -16.94 -22.92
N TRP A 303 -6.06 -16.34 -23.34
CA TRP A 303 -6.71 -16.72 -24.60
C TRP A 303 -5.89 -16.25 -25.82
N GLN A 304 -5.03 -17.15 -26.32
CA GLN A 304 -4.06 -16.84 -27.36
C GLN A 304 -4.67 -16.19 -28.62
N PRO A 305 -5.86 -16.61 -29.15
CA PRO A 305 -6.40 -16.00 -30.35
C PRO A 305 -6.60 -14.49 -30.28
N ALA A 306 -6.98 -13.96 -29.10
CA ALA A 306 -7.10 -12.52 -28.92
C ALA A 306 -5.76 -11.86 -28.58
N TYR A 307 -5.03 -12.44 -27.63
CA TYR A 307 -3.78 -11.83 -27.16
C TYR A 307 -2.70 -11.77 -28.24
N SER A 308 -2.64 -12.73 -29.19
CA SER A 308 -1.70 -12.62 -30.30
C SER A 308 -1.99 -11.40 -31.19
N LEU A 309 -3.26 -11.17 -31.55
CA LEU A 309 -3.66 -9.99 -32.29
C LEU A 309 -3.42 -8.68 -31.55
N MET A 310 -3.75 -8.67 -30.25
CA MET A 310 -3.48 -7.50 -29.40
C MET A 310 -1.98 -7.21 -29.30
N LEU A 311 -1.16 -8.24 -29.18
CA LEU A 311 0.30 -8.10 -29.12
C LEU A 311 0.89 -7.60 -30.46
N GLU A 312 0.40 -8.08 -31.59
CA GLU A 312 0.77 -7.57 -32.91
C GLU A 312 0.43 -6.10 -33.06
N HIS A 313 -0.80 -5.71 -32.68
CA HIS A 313 -1.25 -4.32 -32.69
C HIS A 313 -0.39 -3.44 -31.79
N LEU A 314 -0.07 -3.92 -30.59
CA LEU A 314 0.78 -3.21 -29.63
C LEU A 314 2.20 -2.99 -30.18
N LYS A 315 2.80 -4.03 -30.80
CA LYS A 315 4.13 -3.95 -31.44
C LYS A 315 4.15 -3.02 -32.64
N ALA A 316 3.03 -2.88 -33.35
CA ALA A 316 2.86 -1.92 -34.45
C ALA A 316 2.65 -0.46 -33.96
N GLY A 317 2.76 -0.20 -32.65
CA GLY A 317 2.59 1.14 -32.08
C GLY A 317 1.15 1.51 -31.73
N GLY A 318 0.21 0.55 -31.76
CA GLY A 318 -1.16 0.73 -31.30
C GLY A 318 -1.28 0.79 -29.76
N GLY A 319 -2.48 1.12 -29.30
CA GLY A 319 -2.78 1.27 -27.87
C GLY A 319 -2.38 2.64 -27.31
N HIS A 320 -2.50 2.81 -25.98
CA HIS A 320 -2.18 4.06 -25.29
C HIS A 320 -1.08 3.83 -24.27
N PHE A 321 -0.38 4.91 -23.88
CA PHE A 321 0.49 4.87 -22.70
C PHE A 321 -0.35 4.90 -21.42
N PRO A 322 0.12 4.33 -20.30
CA PRO A 322 -0.62 4.30 -19.04
C PRO A 322 -1.15 5.67 -18.59
N ASN A 323 -0.36 6.73 -18.75
CA ASN A 323 -0.74 8.10 -18.42
C ASN A 323 -1.89 8.66 -19.26
N GLN A 324 -2.03 8.20 -20.51
CA GLN A 324 -3.13 8.61 -21.40
C GLN A 324 -4.45 7.93 -21.05
N ALA A 325 -4.39 6.80 -20.36
CA ALA A 325 -5.53 5.98 -19.97
C ALA A 325 -5.89 6.09 -18.47
N GLY A 326 -5.19 6.96 -17.70
CA GLY A 326 -5.37 7.07 -16.25
C GLY A 326 -4.97 5.80 -15.48
N LYS A 327 -3.98 5.06 -16.03
CA LYS A 327 -3.54 3.75 -15.52
C LYS A 327 -2.10 3.78 -14.99
N GLU A 328 -1.59 4.95 -14.57
CA GLU A 328 -0.20 5.15 -14.12
C GLU A 328 0.15 4.34 -12.86
N LEU A 329 -0.85 3.97 -12.08
CA LEU A 329 -0.68 3.22 -10.82
C LEU A 329 -0.68 1.70 -11.00
N GLN A 330 -0.72 1.21 -12.23
CA GLN A 330 -0.63 -0.23 -12.48
C GLN A 330 0.74 -0.77 -12.09
N ARG A 331 0.74 -1.92 -11.40
CA ARG A 331 1.97 -2.58 -10.97
C ARG A 331 2.17 -3.86 -11.79
N ASP A 332 3.41 -4.08 -12.22
CA ASP A 332 3.82 -5.35 -12.80
C ASP A 332 3.55 -6.50 -11.81
N PRO A 333 2.77 -7.51 -12.19
CA PRO A 333 2.48 -8.65 -11.32
C PRO A 333 3.69 -9.60 -11.11
N GLY A 334 4.81 -9.36 -11.79
CA GLY A 334 5.98 -10.23 -11.77
C GLY A 334 5.81 -11.44 -12.69
N ALA A 335 4.88 -12.33 -12.35
CA ALA A 335 4.52 -13.51 -13.14
C ALA A 335 3.01 -13.78 -13.02
N THR A 336 2.43 -14.39 -14.06
CA THR A 336 1.02 -14.83 -14.06
C THR A 336 0.88 -16.31 -13.75
N GLY A 337 1.93 -17.09 -13.92
CA GLY A 337 1.92 -18.55 -13.90
C GLY A 337 1.40 -19.18 -15.20
N CYS A 338 0.96 -18.37 -16.18
CA CYS A 338 0.60 -18.83 -17.53
C CYS A 338 1.83 -18.76 -18.43
N ALA A 339 2.29 -19.88 -18.95
CA ALA A 339 3.52 -19.94 -19.75
C ALA A 339 3.51 -18.98 -20.95
N TYR A 340 2.39 -18.87 -21.65
CA TYR A 340 2.27 -17.96 -22.78
C TYR A 340 2.34 -16.48 -22.35
N ALA A 341 1.65 -16.11 -21.27
CA ALA A 341 1.66 -14.74 -20.79
C ALA A 341 3.03 -14.34 -20.23
N ASP A 342 3.68 -15.23 -19.48
CA ASP A 342 4.98 -14.97 -18.87
C ASP A 342 6.13 -14.93 -19.91
N ALA A 343 6.03 -15.74 -20.97
CA ALA A 343 7.05 -15.78 -22.00
C ALA A 343 6.92 -14.67 -23.07
N LEU A 344 5.70 -14.19 -23.37
CA LEU A 344 5.45 -13.30 -24.51
C LEU A 344 4.75 -11.99 -24.12
N LEU A 345 3.69 -12.02 -23.30
CA LEU A 345 2.88 -10.83 -23.00
C LEU A 345 3.58 -9.91 -22.01
N LEU A 346 3.98 -10.41 -20.85
CA LEU A 346 4.67 -9.61 -19.82
C LEU A 346 5.99 -9.00 -20.32
N PRO A 347 6.88 -9.73 -21.03
CA PRO A 347 8.08 -9.13 -21.58
C PRO A 347 7.80 -8.00 -22.58
N ALA A 348 6.77 -8.14 -23.42
CA ALA A 348 6.38 -7.10 -24.36
C ALA A 348 5.82 -5.85 -23.66
N LEU A 349 4.99 -6.02 -22.63
CA LEU A 349 4.47 -4.92 -21.82
C LEU A 349 5.61 -4.16 -21.11
N ARG A 350 6.58 -4.86 -20.54
CA ARG A 350 7.76 -4.29 -19.90
C ARG A 350 8.63 -3.51 -20.88
N GLN A 351 8.88 -4.09 -22.06
CA GLN A 351 9.71 -3.47 -23.09
C GLN A 351 9.06 -2.20 -23.66
N LEU A 352 7.74 -2.18 -23.79
CA LEU A 352 7.01 -1.08 -24.39
C LEU A 352 6.51 -0.07 -23.37
N ASN A 353 6.80 -0.26 -22.09
CA ASN A 353 6.31 0.59 -20.98
C ASN A 353 4.78 0.78 -21.00
N ARG A 354 4.06 -0.31 -21.24
CA ARG A 354 2.61 -0.32 -21.46
C ARG A 354 1.86 -1.10 -20.40
#